data_79fcabebcbffafbb1a0db82e3941d0a0
#
_entry.id   79fcabebcbffafbb1a0db82e3941d0a0
#
_cell.length_a   1.000
_cell.length_b   1.000
_cell.length_c   1.000
_cell.angle_alpha   90.00
_cell.angle_beta   90.00
_cell.angle_gamma   90.00
#
_symmetry.space_group_name_H-M   'P 1'
#
loop_
_entity.id
_entity.type
_entity.pdbx_description
1 polymer ?
#
loop_
_entity_poly.entity_id
_entity_poly.type
_entity_poly.pdbx_seq_one_letter_code
_entity_poly.pdbx_strand_id
1 'polypeptide(L)'
;VTVSDGSNEQKIVVTQAGNIFAPDTDQQVLRLGNAPSQTVVRVNSSFDFKVSVQKGIDWVEVPSASKEEGFLLVLKENKTGNPRACQLMVSTNEGRKFFYYVYQYEASDLLGAWESSQIYVKWDKKKIDKAYSLSATEVTKDAEGDGYTIKMSLVGTPVVQYLKDPSKATISLQATYEDGAFVVPIGAAQKDFILTQEVDETANSRTADNTALEE
;
A
#
# COMPACT_ATOMS: atom_id res chain seq x y z
N VAL A 1 -36.42 -19.55 -15.21
CA VAL A 1 -37.46 -20.59 -15.22
C VAL A 1 -38.35 -20.33 -16.41
N THR A 2 -38.57 -21.34 -17.19
CA THR A 2 -39.50 -21.29 -18.31
C THR A 2 -40.76 -22.04 -17.93
N VAL A 3 -41.92 -21.41 -18.10
CA VAL A 3 -43.23 -22.00 -17.87
C VAL A 3 -43.91 -22.12 -19.24
N SER A 4 -44.36 -23.32 -19.60
CA SER A 4 -45.03 -23.60 -20.88
C SER A 4 -46.28 -24.41 -20.64
N ASP A 5 -47.34 -24.09 -21.36
CA ASP A 5 -48.58 -24.88 -21.43
C ASP A 5 -48.66 -25.75 -22.68
N GLY A 6 -47.55 -25.88 -23.41
CA GLY A 6 -47.44 -26.61 -24.67
C GLY A 6 -47.73 -25.78 -25.92
N SER A 7 -48.37 -24.64 -25.78
CA SER A 7 -48.69 -23.72 -26.87
C SER A 7 -48.06 -22.33 -26.67
N ASN A 8 -47.88 -21.95 -25.44
CA ASN A 8 -47.26 -20.67 -25.03
C ASN A 8 -46.08 -20.92 -24.10
N GLU A 9 -45.07 -20.15 -24.27
CA GLU A 9 -43.88 -20.19 -23.43
C GLU A 9 -43.64 -18.81 -22.79
N GLN A 10 -43.52 -18.78 -21.45
CA GLN A 10 -43.19 -17.57 -20.71
C GLN A 10 -41.91 -17.77 -19.92
N LYS A 11 -40.94 -16.91 -20.15
CA LYS A 11 -39.66 -16.94 -19.47
C LYS A 11 -39.69 -16.03 -18.25
N ILE A 12 -39.60 -16.61 -17.07
CA ILE A 12 -39.47 -15.88 -15.81
C ILE A 12 -37.97 -15.80 -15.48
N VAL A 13 -37.41 -14.60 -15.47
CA VAL A 13 -36.05 -14.37 -15.02
C VAL A 13 -36.08 -14.19 -13.52
N VAL A 14 -35.53 -15.15 -12.80
CA VAL A 14 -35.33 -15.03 -11.36
C VAL A 14 -33.94 -14.53 -11.12
N THR A 15 -33.81 -13.31 -10.61
CA THR A 15 -32.50 -12.75 -10.19
C THR A 15 -32.43 -12.85 -8.67
N GLN A 16 -31.52 -13.63 -8.17
CA GLN A 16 -31.20 -13.68 -6.75
C GLN A 16 -30.00 -12.78 -6.49
N ALA A 17 -30.17 -11.70 -5.74
CA ALA A 17 -29.05 -10.95 -5.21
C ALA A 17 -28.31 -11.83 -4.21
N GLY A 18 -27.01 -12.05 -4.44
CA GLY A 18 -26.17 -12.80 -3.53
C GLY A 18 -26.01 -12.04 -2.20
N ASN A 19 -25.85 -12.77 -1.11
CA ASN A 19 -25.50 -12.20 0.18
C ASN A 19 -24.06 -11.65 0.13
N ILE A 20 -23.91 -10.34 0.14
CA ILE A 20 -22.63 -9.63 0.06
C ILE A 20 -22.22 -9.18 1.45
N PHE A 21 -20.96 -9.36 1.80
CA PHE A 21 -20.32 -8.76 2.96
C PHE A 21 -18.85 -8.55 2.66
N ALA A 22 -18.50 -7.33 2.25
CA ALA A 22 -17.18 -6.95 1.79
C ALA A 22 -16.92 -5.45 2.00
N PRO A 23 -15.68 -5.00 1.99
CA PRO A 23 -15.38 -3.58 1.83
C PRO A 23 -16.02 -3.04 0.54
N ASP A 24 -16.42 -1.77 0.55
CA ASP A 24 -17.00 -1.12 -0.63
C ASP A 24 -15.97 -0.89 -1.73
N THR A 25 -14.71 -0.80 -1.36
CA THR A 25 -13.57 -0.67 -2.27
C THR A 25 -12.53 -1.74 -1.97
N ASP A 26 -11.65 -2.03 -2.94
CA ASP A 26 -10.50 -2.92 -2.74
C ASP A 26 -9.48 -2.36 -1.72
N GLN A 27 -9.63 -1.10 -1.33
CA GLN A 27 -8.74 -0.45 -0.37
C GLN A 27 -9.26 -0.64 1.06
N GLN A 28 -8.68 -1.58 1.78
CA GLN A 28 -8.88 -1.76 3.21
C GLN A 28 -7.93 -0.91 4.07
N VAL A 29 -7.20 0.00 3.45
CA VAL A 29 -6.24 0.89 4.11
C VAL A 29 -6.73 2.33 4.02
N LEU A 30 -7.00 2.92 5.17
CA LEU A 30 -7.42 4.31 5.33
C LEU A 30 -6.20 5.12 5.82
N ARG A 31 -5.75 6.08 5.01
CA ARG A 31 -4.66 6.99 5.35
C ARG A 31 -5.24 8.36 5.60
N LEU A 32 -4.99 8.91 6.78
CA LEU A 32 -5.59 10.15 7.25
C LEU A 32 -4.52 11.03 7.89
N GLY A 33 -4.68 12.33 7.75
CA GLY A 33 -3.77 13.30 8.33
C GLY A 33 -3.86 13.41 9.85
N ASN A 34 -2.91 14.15 10.45
CA ASN A 34 -2.80 14.29 11.91
C ASN A 34 -3.94 15.12 12.54
N ALA A 35 -4.64 15.94 11.77
CA ALA A 35 -5.77 16.72 12.26
C ALA A 35 -6.94 15.82 12.71
N PRO A 36 -7.76 16.26 13.68
CA PRO A 36 -8.97 15.54 14.02
C PRO A 36 -9.89 15.48 12.79
N SER A 37 -10.45 14.30 12.54
CA SER A 37 -11.24 14.09 11.34
C SER A 37 -12.43 13.17 11.57
N GLN A 38 -13.43 13.29 10.70
CA GLN A 38 -14.57 12.40 10.64
C GLN A 38 -14.80 11.99 9.18
N THR A 39 -15.00 10.71 8.95
CA THR A 39 -15.30 10.19 7.62
C THR A 39 -16.27 9.01 7.68
N VAL A 40 -17.12 8.90 6.68
CA VAL A 40 -18.01 7.75 6.52
C VAL A 40 -17.29 6.72 5.66
N VAL A 41 -17.10 5.53 6.20
CA VAL A 41 -16.52 4.39 5.50
C VAL A 41 -17.64 3.48 5.02
N ARG A 42 -17.78 3.33 3.73
CA ARG A 42 -18.82 2.48 3.13
C ARG A 42 -18.46 1.01 3.27
N VAL A 43 -19.50 0.21 3.49
CA VAL A 43 -19.42 -1.25 3.54
C VAL A 43 -20.48 -1.82 2.62
N ASN A 44 -20.08 -2.68 1.71
CA ASN A 44 -21.04 -3.38 0.86
C ASN A 44 -21.58 -4.60 1.61
N SER A 45 -22.74 -4.46 2.22
CA SER A 45 -23.29 -5.48 3.11
C SER A 45 -24.79 -5.68 2.93
N SER A 46 -25.19 -6.95 2.78
CA SER A 46 -26.59 -7.38 2.91
C SER A 46 -26.99 -7.67 4.35
N PHE A 47 -26.05 -7.61 5.29
CA PHE A 47 -26.24 -7.97 6.71
C PHE A 47 -26.02 -6.76 7.60
N ASP A 48 -26.68 -6.76 8.75
CA ASP A 48 -26.30 -5.87 9.82
C ASP A 48 -24.93 -6.27 10.35
N PHE A 49 -24.11 -5.28 10.65
CA PHE A 49 -22.76 -5.48 11.12
C PHE A 49 -22.41 -4.53 12.25
N LYS A 50 -21.34 -4.83 12.92
CA LYS A 50 -20.71 -3.98 13.94
C LYS A 50 -19.24 -3.80 13.63
N VAL A 51 -18.69 -2.68 14.09
CA VAL A 51 -17.26 -2.36 13.96
C VAL A 51 -16.65 -2.34 15.35
N SER A 52 -15.55 -3.03 15.50
CA SER A 52 -14.78 -3.07 16.74
C SER A 52 -13.41 -2.47 16.51
N VAL A 53 -13.04 -1.51 17.35
CA VAL A 53 -11.70 -0.92 17.35
C VAL A 53 -10.74 -1.86 18.08
N GLN A 54 -9.51 -1.95 17.61
CA GLN A 54 -8.44 -2.71 18.26
C GLN A 54 -8.32 -2.32 19.73
N LYS A 55 -8.18 -3.32 20.61
CA LYS A 55 -8.07 -3.09 22.06
C LYS A 55 -6.87 -2.20 22.41
N GLY A 56 -7.12 -1.24 23.30
CA GLY A 56 -6.08 -0.31 23.79
C GLY A 56 -5.91 0.94 22.93
N ILE A 57 -6.70 1.10 21.88
CA ILE A 57 -6.75 2.31 21.06
C ILE A 57 -7.80 3.26 21.62
N ASP A 58 -7.40 4.50 21.89
CA ASP A 58 -8.23 5.57 22.46
C ASP A 58 -8.41 6.79 21.55
N TRP A 59 -7.77 6.76 20.39
CA TRP A 59 -7.77 7.85 19.42
C TRP A 59 -8.69 7.61 18.21
N VAL A 60 -9.32 6.45 18.14
CA VAL A 60 -10.30 6.06 17.12
C VAL A 60 -11.60 5.72 17.79
N GLU A 61 -12.70 6.27 17.28
CA GLU A 61 -14.06 5.97 17.70
C GLU A 61 -14.93 5.63 16.48
N VAL A 62 -15.86 4.71 16.67
CA VAL A 62 -16.90 4.35 15.69
C VAL A 62 -18.26 4.48 16.36
N PRO A 63 -18.82 5.70 16.39
CA PRO A 63 -20.07 5.97 17.11
C PRO A 63 -21.32 5.37 16.44
N SER A 64 -21.27 5.12 15.14
CA SER A 64 -22.39 4.52 14.41
C SER A 64 -21.93 3.58 13.30
N ALA A 65 -22.73 2.54 13.07
CA ALA A 65 -22.55 1.62 11.95
C ALA A 65 -23.90 1.07 11.50
N SER A 66 -24.17 1.10 10.21
CA SER A 66 -25.35 0.52 9.58
C SER A 66 -25.01 -0.04 8.19
N LYS A 67 -25.80 -0.99 7.69
CA LYS A 67 -25.60 -1.55 6.36
C LYS A 67 -25.95 -0.57 5.23
N GLU A 68 -26.79 0.41 5.51
CA GLU A 68 -27.26 1.42 4.54
C GLU A 68 -26.22 2.54 4.36
N GLU A 69 -25.59 2.97 5.45
CA GLU A 69 -24.71 4.14 5.46
C GLU A 69 -23.22 3.79 5.55
N GLY A 70 -22.90 2.58 6.02
CA GLY A 70 -21.54 2.23 6.40
C GLY A 70 -21.29 2.53 7.88
N PHE A 71 -20.10 3.00 8.23
CA PHE A 71 -19.80 3.41 9.61
C PHE A 71 -19.12 4.77 9.66
N LEU A 72 -19.40 5.52 10.71
CA LEU A 72 -18.74 6.80 10.99
C LEU A 72 -17.43 6.51 11.72
N LEU A 73 -16.31 6.88 11.11
CA LEU A 73 -15.00 6.83 11.72
C LEU A 73 -14.63 8.23 12.22
N VAL A 74 -14.31 8.33 13.51
CA VAL A 74 -13.88 9.57 14.17
C VAL A 74 -12.47 9.40 14.69
N LEU A 75 -11.58 10.32 14.34
CA LEU A 75 -10.19 10.33 14.76
C LEU A 75 -9.87 11.54 15.60
N LYS A 76 -9.17 11.31 16.71
CA LYS A 76 -8.56 12.39 17.50
C LYS A 76 -7.28 12.86 16.87
N GLU A 77 -6.92 14.10 17.13
CA GLU A 77 -5.65 14.69 16.68
C GLU A 77 -4.45 13.85 17.10
N ASN A 78 -3.51 13.66 16.19
CA ASN A 78 -2.22 13.03 16.47
C ASN A 78 -1.17 14.11 16.78
N LYS A 79 -0.84 14.28 18.05
CA LYS A 79 0.19 15.22 18.53
C LYS A 79 1.52 14.54 18.87
N THR A 80 1.67 13.27 18.54
CA THR A 80 2.84 12.49 18.96
C THR A 80 4.09 12.78 18.15
N GLY A 81 3.95 13.38 16.95
CA GLY A 81 5.04 13.54 15.98
C GLY A 81 5.50 12.22 15.36
N ASN A 82 4.70 11.16 15.50
CA ASN A 82 5.00 9.85 14.93
C ASN A 82 3.76 9.28 14.26
N PRO A 83 3.93 8.50 13.19
CA PRO A 83 2.83 7.73 12.59
C PRO A 83 2.19 6.81 13.63
N ARG A 84 0.86 6.67 13.56
CA ARG A 84 0.14 5.68 14.36
C ARG A 84 -0.84 4.90 13.51
N ALA A 85 -1.13 3.67 13.91
CA ALA A 85 -2.02 2.79 13.19
C ALA A 85 -2.90 1.98 14.13
N CYS A 86 -4.06 1.58 13.64
CA CYS A 86 -4.90 0.60 14.31
C CYS A 86 -5.67 -0.25 13.31
N GLN A 87 -6.21 -1.35 13.79
CA GLN A 87 -7.07 -2.25 13.05
C GLN A 87 -8.53 -2.08 13.50
N LEU A 88 -9.44 -2.01 12.53
CA LEU A 88 -10.88 -2.09 12.75
C LEU A 88 -11.38 -3.43 12.24
N MET A 89 -12.13 -4.15 13.05
CA MET A 89 -12.80 -5.38 12.65
C MET A 89 -14.26 -5.10 12.35
N VAL A 90 -14.70 -5.33 11.13
CA VAL A 90 -16.10 -5.33 10.73
C VAL A 90 -16.62 -6.76 10.79
N SER A 91 -17.71 -6.99 11.49
CA SER A 91 -18.22 -8.35 11.69
C SER A 91 -19.74 -8.41 11.74
N THR A 92 -20.29 -9.49 11.19
CA THR A 92 -21.73 -9.83 11.30
C THR A 92 -21.98 -10.73 12.50
N ASN A 93 -23.25 -10.87 12.90
CA ASN A 93 -23.66 -11.80 13.95
C ASN A 93 -23.45 -13.26 13.55
N GLU A 94 -23.33 -13.56 12.25
CA GLU A 94 -23.08 -14.91 11.68
C GLU A 94 -21.59 -15.27 11.67
N GLY A 95 -20.72 -14.39 12.19
CA GLY A 95 -19.29 -14.65 12.30
C GLY A 95 -18.47 -14.31 11.05
N ARG A 96 -19.05 -13.73 10.01
CA ARG A 96 -18.29 -13.19 8.89
C ARG A 96 -17.52 -11.97 9.36
N LYS A 97 -16.30 -11.77 8.87
CA LYS A 97 -15.45 -10.65 9.28
C LYS A 97 -14.47 -10.25 8.19
N PHE A 98 -14.12 -8.97 8.17
CA PHE A 98 -12.98 -8.42 7.47
C PHE A 98 -12.42 -7.24 8.24
N PHE A 99 -11.30 -6.65 7.78
CA PHE A 99 -10.57 -5.64 8.53
C PHE A 99 -10.30 -4.42 7.68
N TYR A 100 -10.34 -3.26 8.33
CA TYR A 100 -9.73 -2.03 7.84
C TYR A 100 -8.49 -1.73 8.69
N TYR A 101 -7.50 -1.11 8.04
CA TYR A 101 -6.30 -0.60 8.69
C TYR A 101 -6.32 0.92 8.59
N VAL A 102 -6.33 1.59 9.71
CA VAL A 102 -6.34 3.05 9.82
C VAL A 102 -4.94 3.51 10.15
N TYR A 103 -4.38 4.35 9.32
CA TYR A 103 -3.11 5.02 9.54
C TYR A 103 -3.34 6.51 9.67
N GLN A 104 -2.70 7.13 10.64
CA GLN A 104 -2.76 8.57 10.86
C GLN A 104 -1.36 9.15 10.93
N TYR A 105 -1.00 9.95 9.94
CA TYR A 105 0.29 10.61 9.80
C TYR A 105 0.25 11.71 8.74
N GLU A 106 1.27 12.56 8.75
CA GLU A 106 1.57 13.54 7.71
C GLU A 106 2.91 13.24 7.04
N ALA A 107 3.20 13.90 5.91
CA ALA A 107 4.49 13.74 5.25
C ALA A 107 5.67 14.01 6.18
N SER A 108 5.55 14.99 7.08
CA SER A 108 6.58 15.33 8.06
C SER A 108 6.93 14.19 9.01
N ASP A 109 5.98 13.33 9.33
CA ASP A 109 6.20 12.17 10.21
C ASP A 109 6.96 11.03 9.51
N LEU A 110 7.06 11.10 8.20
CA LEU A 110 7.73 10.12 7.34
C LEU A 110 9.13 10.58 6.90
N LEU A 111 9.57 11.79 7.28
CA LEU A 111 10.91 12.27 6.99
C LEU A 111 11.96 11.58 7.87
N GLY A 112 13.18 11.51 7.36
CA GLY A 112 14.32 10.93 8.08
C GLY A 112 14.78 9.60 7.52
N ALA A 113 15.57 8.89 8.32
CA ALA A 113 16.18 7.62 7.95
C ALA A 113 15.29 6.44 8.38
N TRP A 114 15.08 5.53 7.45
CA TRP A 114 14.28 4.32 7.63
C TRP A 114 15.11 3.09 7.31
N GLU A 115 15.03 2.08 8.15
CA GLU A 115 15.63 0.78 7.89
C GLU A 115 14.55 -0.16 7.34
N SER A 116 14.86 -0.80 6.21
CA SER A 116 14.02 -1.87 5.67
C SER A 116 14.76 -3.20 5.75
N SER A 117 14.07 -4.20 6.24
CA SER A 117 14.68 -5.51 6.39
C SER A 117 14.86 -6.29 5.09
N GLN A 118 13.97 -6.13 4.11
CA GLN A 118 14.05 -6.90 2.86
C GLN A 118 13.26 -6.28 1.71
N ILE A 119 13.84 -6.25 0.51
CA ILE A 119 13.12 -6.02 -0.75
C ILE A 119 13.07 -7.32 -1.54
N TYR A 120 11.90 -7.66 -2.00
CA TYR A 120 11.68 -8.73 -2.95
C TYR A 120 11.52 -8.14 -4.35
N VAL A 121 12.45 -8.40 -5.24
CA VAL A 121 12.31 -8.04 -6.65
C VAL A 121 11.58 -9.17 -7.36
N LYS A 122 10.43 -8.87 -7.96
CA LYS A 122 9.78 -9.76 -8.92
C LYS A 122 10.32 -9.41 -10.30
N TRP A 123 10.98 -10.35 -10.91
CA TRP A 123 11.39 -10.27 -12.30
C TRP A 123 10.56 -11.23 -13.15
N ASP A 124 9.95 -10.74 -14.21
CA ASP A 124 9.22 -11.53 -15.22
C ASP A 124 8.33 -12.64 -14.62
N LYS A 125 7.47 -12.27 -13.65
CA LYS A 125 6.58 -13.18 -12.91
C LYS A 125 7.28 -14.31 -12.14
N LYS A 126 8.59 -14.43 -12.18
CA LYS A 126 9.36 -15.35 -11.35
C LYS A 126 9.74 -14.68 -10.04
N LYS A 127 9.50 -15.35 -8.94
CA LYS A 127 10.00 -14.94 -7.63
C LYS A 127 11.50 -15.14 -7.65
N ILE A 128 12.27 -14.05 -7.60
CA ILE A 128 13.70 -14.18 -7.33
C ILE A 128 13.82 -14.42 -5.83
N ASP A 129 14.24 -15.63 -5.45
CA ASP A 129 14.40 -16.05 -4.04
C ASP A 129 15.57 -15.37 -3.30
N LYS A 130 16.13 -14.30 -3.87
CA LYS A 130 17.21 -13.54 -3.25
C LYS A 130 16.66 -12.19 -2.80
N ALA A 131 16.58 -12.05 -1.49
CA ALA A 131 16.23 -10.79 -0.85
C ALA A 131 17.38 -9.80 -1.02
N TYR A 132 17.07 -8.61 -1.48
CA TYR A 132 17.95 -7.46 -1.40
C TYR A 132 17.65 -6.74 -0.07
N SER A 133 18.69 -6.43 0.68
CA SER A 133 18.52 -5.57 1.85
C SER A 133 18.68 -4.13 1.42
N LEU A 134 17.71 -3.27 1.79
CA LEU A 134 17.95 -1.83 1.84
C LEU A 134 18.66 -1.54 3.16
N SER A 135 19.85 -0.97 3.09
CA SER A 135 20.57 -0.60 4.34
C SER A 135 20.02 0.67 4.93
N ALA A 136 19.58 1.58 4.11
CA ALA A 136 18.94 2.81 4.55
C ALA A 136 18.05 3.36 3.44
N THR A 137 16.91 3.87 3.84
CA THR A 137 16.10 4.77 3.03
C THR A 137 16.03 6.09 3.78
N GLU A 138 16.41 7.17 3.15
CA GLU A 138 16.30 8.51 3.70
C GLU A 138 15.27 9.29 2.90
N VAL A 139 14.30 9.88 3.60
CA VAL A 139 13.29 10.75 3.01
C VAL A 139 13.52 12.16 3.50
N THR A 140 13.75 13.09 2.57
CA THR A 140 13.96 14.50 2.89
C THR A 140 12.98 15.36 2.10
N LYS A 141 12.55 16.48 2.70
CA LYS A 141 11.83 17.51 1.98
C LYS A 141 12.82 18.32 1.17
N ASP A 142 12.48 18.63 -0.08
CA ASP A 142 13.33 19.46 -0.93
C ASP A 142 13.41 20.90 -0.37
N ALA A 143 14.55 21.55 -0.56
CA ALA A 143 14.78 22.91 -0.05
C ALA A 143 13.90 23.95 -0.78
N GLU A 144 13.53 23.67 -2.01
CA GLU A 144 12.68 24.51 -2.84
C GLU A 144 11.47 23.69 -3.34
N GLY A 145 10.27 24.29 -3.23
CA GLY A 145 9.02 23.65 -3.68
C GLY A 145 8.41 22.69 -2.66
N ASP A 146 7.47 21.88 -3.13
CA ASP A 146 6.70 20.92 -2.33
C ASP A 146 7.13 19.45 -2.55
N GLY A 147 8.29 19.26 -3.19
CA GLY A 147 8.85 17.95 -3.49
C GLY A 147 9.54 17.28 -2.32
N TYR A 148 9.83 16.01 -2.52
CA TYR A 148 10.58 15.18 -1.58
C TYR A 148 11.61 14.35 -2.34
N THR A 149 12.76 14.17 -1.72
CA THR A 149 13.79 13.26 -2.22
C THR A 149 13.81 11.99 -1.38
N ILE A 150 13.65 10.85 -2.03
CA ILE A 150 13.80 9.53 -1.42
C ILE A 150 15.12 8.93 -1.88
N LYS A 151 16.06 8.81 -0.95
CA LYS A 151 17.37 8.24 -1.21
C LYS A 151 17.43 6.82 -0.65
N MET A 152 17.65 5.84 -1.52
CA MET A 152 17.75 4.44 -1.14
C MET A 152 19.14 3.91 -1.41
N SER A 153 19.74 3.24 -0.44
CA SER A 153 21.01 2.54 -0.60
C SER A 153 20.76 1.04 -0.61
N LEU A 154 21.13 0.41 -1.71
CA LEU A 154 21.04 -1.05 -1.84
C LEU A 154 22.28 -1.67 -1.21
N VAL A 155 22.06 -2.48 -0.18
CA VAL A 155 23.10 -3.27 0.47
C VAL A 155 22.78 -4.72 0.31
N GLY A 156 23.70 -5.48 -0.16
CA GLY A 156 23.58 -6.92 -0.24
C GLY A 156 24.04 -7.50 -1.56
N THR A 157 24.49 -8.70 -1.48
CA THR A 157 24.74 -9.56 -2.62
C THR A 157 23.39 -9.98 -3.23
N PRO A 158 23.19 -9.99 -4.55
CA PRO A 158 24.26 -10.04 -5.55
C PRO A 158 24.55 -8.70 -6.25
N VAL A 159 23.70 -7.66 -6.12
CA VAL A 159 23.86 -6.44 -6.93
C VAL A 159 25.17 -5.71 -6.64
N VAL A 160 25.48 -5.51 -5.36
CA VAL A 160 26.66 -4.74 -4.95
C VAL A 160 27.98 -5.37 -5.41
N GLN A 161 28.05 -6.69 -5.49
CA GLN A 161 29.27 -7.38 -5.93
C GLN A 161 29.57 -7.21 -7.43
N TYR A 162 28.58 -6.81 -8.24
CA TYR A 162 28.75 -6.58 -9.68
C TYR A 162 28.98 -5.11 -10.02
N LEU A 163 28.91 -4.22 -9.06
CA LEU A 163 29.17 -2.80 -9.29
C LEU A 163 30.67 -2.52 -9.20
N LYS A 164 31.22 -1.79 -10.18
CA LYS A 164 32.59 -1.30 -10.13
C LYS A 164 32.84 -0.40 -8.91
N ASP A 165 31.81 0.35 -8.52
CA ASP A 165 31.82 1.24 -7.38
C ASP A 165 30.58 0.99 -6.51
N PRO A 166 30.73 0.25 -5.40
CA PRO A 166 29.61 -0.03 -4.49
C PRO A 166 28.95 1.23 -3.89
N SER A 167 29.66 2.36 -3.85
CA SER A 167 29.09 3.63 -3.34
C SER A 167 28.00 4.17 -4.28
N LYS A 168 27.96 3.73 -5.52
CA LYS A 168 26.93 4.06 -6.51
C LYS A 168 25.66 3.20 -6.39
N ALA A 169 25.63 2.23 -5.48
CA ALA A 169 24.41 1.47 -5.16
C ALA A 169 23.36 2.33 -4.42
N THR A 170 23.30 3.61 -4.74
CA THR A 170 22.36 4.57 -4.16
C THR A 170 21.48 5.14 -5.27
N ILE A 171 20.16 5.12 -5.03
CA ILE A 171 19.17 5.72 -5.91
C ILE A 171 18.60 6.96 -5.20
N SER A 172 18.45 8.06 -5.94
CA SER A 172 17.71 9.23 -5.50
C SER A 172 16.48 9.40 -6.38
N LEU A 173 15.31 9.37 -5.77
CA LEU A 173 14.03 9.48 -6.45
C LEU A 173 13.36 10.78 -6.03
N GLN A 174 12.82 11.51 -7.00
CA GLN A 174 11.97 12.66 -6.74
C GLN A 174 10.53 12.18 -6.55
N ALA A 175 9.86 12.67 -5.52
CA ALA A 175 8.51 12.28 -5.16
C ALA A 175 7.64 13.50 -4.82
N THR A 176 6.34 13.34 -5.01
CA THR A 176 5.30 14.18 -4.41
C THR A 176 4.64 13.44 -3.25
N TYR A 177 3.91 14.16 -2.39
CA TYR A 177 3.12 13.53 -1.34
C TYR A 177 1.65 13.73 -1.65
N GLU A 178 0.94 12.64 -1.93
CA GLU A 178 -0.46 12.64 -2.34
C GLU A 178 -1.19 11.49 -1.63
N ASP A 179 -2.37 11.76 -1.12
CA ASP A 179 -3.25 10.76 -0.48
C ASP A 179 -2.55 9.88 0.59
N GLY A 180 -1.67 10.49 1.38
CA GLY A 180 -0.95 9.80 2.44
C GLY A 180 0.20 8.91 1.95
N ALA A 181 0.71 9.12 0.75
CA ALA A 181 1.81 8.34 0.20
C ALA A 181 2.79 9.22 -0.59
N PHE A 182 4.06 8.81 -0.62
CA PHE A 182 5.01 9.38 -1.58
C PHE A 182 4.82 8.73 -2.94
N VAL A 183 4.55 9.55 -3.94
CA VAL A 183 4.35 9.13 -5.33
C VAL A 183 5.59 9.47 -6.14
N VAL A 184 6.23 8.46 -6.70
CA VAL A 184 7.37 8.62 -7.59
C VAL A 184 6.89 8.45 -9.03
N PRO A 185 7.09 9.44 -9.93
CA PRO A 185 6.72 9.31 -11.33
C PRO A 185 7.45 8.14 -11.99
N ILE A 186 6.70 7.22 -12.61
CA ILE A 186 7.27 6.10 -13.35
C ILE A 186 8.06 6.65 -14.55
N GLY A 187 9.26 6.22 -14.74
CA GLY A 187 10.13 6.61 -15.87
C GLY A 187 11.29 7.55 -15.51
N ALA A 188 11.13 8.47 -14.54
CA ALA A 188 12.25 9.28 -14.05
C ALA A 188 13.23 8.44 -13.21
N ALA A 189 12.69 7.62 -12.31
CA ALA A 189 13.46 6.73 -11.45
C ALA A 189 14.22 5.65 -12.22
N GLN A 190 13.60 5.13 -13.27
CA GLN A 190 14.18 4.03 -14.04
C GLN A 190 15.37 4.49 -14.90
N LYS A 191 15.33 5.72 -15.44
CA LYS A 191 16.41 6.28 -16.24
C LYS A 191 17.68 6.51 -15.43
N ASP A 192 17.56 7.06 -14.24
CA ASP A 192 18.72 7.38 -13.40
C ASP A 192 19.37 6.13 -12.79
N PHE A 193 18.58 5.12 -12.51
CA PHE A 193 19.09 3.85 -11.99
C PHE A 193 19.89 3.06 -13.04
N ILE A 194 19.41 2.99 -14.27
CA ILE A 194 20.05 2.24 -15.35
C ILE A 194 21.29 2.96 -15.88
N LEU A 195 21.24 4.29 -16.01
CA LEU A 195 22.32 5.07 -16.67
C LEU A 195 23.53 5.36 -15.77
N THR A 196 23.41 5.21 -14.46
CA THR A 196 24.50 5.51 -13.51
C THR A 196 25.29 4.28 -13.03
N GLN A 197 24.83 3.08 -13.36
CA GLN A 197 25.45 1.83 -12.91
C GLN A 197 26.43 1.29 -13.95
N GLU A 198 27.73 1.47 -13.70
CA GLU A 198 28.77 0.74 -14.43
C GLU A 198 28.98 -0.62 -13.77
N VAL A 199 28.76 -1.67 -14.52
CA VAL A 199 28.98 -3.04 -14.05
C VAL A 199 30.45 -3.43 -14.24
N ASP A 200 31.04 -4.06 -13.23
CA ASP A 200 32.37 -4.63 -13.34
C ASP A 200 32.31 -5.96 -14.09
N GLU A 201 32.54 -5.90 -15.38
CA GLU A 201 32.56 -7.07 -16.27
C GLU A 201 33.67 -8.09 -15.92
N THR A 202 34.67 -7.66 -15.14
CA THR A 202 35.76 -8.54 -14.71
C THR A 202 35.43 -9.35 -13.47
N ALA A 203 34.42 -8.94 -12.68
CA ALA A 203 34.11 -9.56 -11.40
C ALA A 203 33.39 -10.90 -11.53
N ASN A 204 32.73 -11.18 -12.67
CA ASN A 204 32.10 -12.49 -12.89
C ASN A 204 31.66 -12.72 -14.35
N SER A 205 31.71 -13.96 -14.80
CA SER A 205 31.31 -14.38 -16.16
C SER A 205 29.79 -14.43 -16.40
N ARG A 206 28.97 -13.86 -15.52
CA ARG A 206 27.50 -13.84 -15.63
C ARG A 206 26.98 -12.49 -16.08
N THR A 207 27.40 -12.06 -17.26
CA THR A 207 26.84 -10.89 -17.96
C THR A 207 25.35 -11.03 -18.32
N ALA A 208 24.82 -12.23 -18.29
CA ALA A 208 23.42 -12.49 -18.64
C ALA A 208 22.39 -11.90 -17.64
N ASP A 209 22.80 -11.62 -16.40
CA ASP A 209 21.89 -11.06 -15.40
C ASP A 209 21.76 -9.53 -15.48
N ASN A 210 22.60 -8.87 -16.28
CA ASN A 210 22.61 -7.41 -16.42
C ASN A 210 21.66 -6.91 -17.52
N THR A 211 21.49 -7.69 -18.57
CA THR A 211 20.47 -7.41 -19.61
C THR A 211 19.07 -7.39 -19.02
N ALA A 212 18.91 -8.03 -17.90
CA ALA A 212 17.65 -8.08 -17.19
C ALA A 212 17.31 -6.81 -16.39
N LEU A 213 18.23 -5.88 -16.23
CA LEU A 213 18.02 -4.57 -15.62
C LEU A 213 17.71 -3.47 -16.66
N GLU A 214 17.86 -3.79 -17.95
CA GLU A 214 17.66 -2.85 -19.07
C GLU A 214 16.28 -2.98 -19.75
N GLU A 215 15.48 -4.00 -19.41
CA GLU A 215 14.10 -4.20 -19.86
C GLU A 215 13.09 -3.93 -18.71
#